data_7b9e3ff4f33ef26e039b2c04b70fac85
#
_entry.id   7b9e3ff4f33ef26e039b2c04b70fac85
#
_cell.length_a   1.000
_cell.length_b   1.000
_cell.length_c   1.000
_cell.angle_alpha   90.00
_cell.angle_beta   90.00
_cell.angle_gamma   90.00
#
_symmetry.space_group_name_H-M   'P 1'
#
loop_
_entity.id
_entity.type
_entity.pdbx_description
1 polymer ?
#
loop_
_entity_poly.entity_id
_entity_poly.type
_entity_poly.pdbx_seq_one_letter_code
_entity_poly.pdbx_strand_id
1 'polypeptide(L)'
;NIRFERAYTRDLCRLLKASGCIAVSGGVEVASDRVLGLINKGVTLEQLTRSANHFTGTGIMVHAYLMYGFPTETTQETVDSLEVVRQLFELGYIHSGFWHRFAMTAHSPVGLCPERFGTRVTEPPFGGFARNDVAFEDLQGGDHDELGDGLSRSLYNYMRGVGFDLPLQKWFDCKIPATTIPPRFVAHMAEEQEPVEKLHSRRLCWLGGRVELGPESVKKGKYSIVLLLHTNNRELAIKMRGDWAHFIHESLMQVGVDAVNPYLLEDFSRNYEILFNDDFLPFWYSKEMQAIRDNGLLLL
;
A
#
# COMPACT_ATOMS: atom_id res chain seq x y z
N ASN A 1 -13.70 0.08 3.33
CA ASN A 1 -12.57 0.27 4.27
C ASN A 1 -11.63 -0.91 4.19
N ILE A 2 -10.34 -0.64 4.23
CA ILE A 2 -9.27 -1.64 4.23
C ILE A 2 -8.37 -1.47 5.46
N ARG A 3 -7.58 -2.50 5.76
CA ARG A 3 -6.37 -2.38 6.58
C ARG A 3 -5.18 -2.47 5.61
N PHE A 4 -4.18 -1.60 5.73
CA PHE A 4 -3.02 -1.56 4.85
C PHE A 4 -2.07 -2.74 5.12
N GLU A 5 -2.45 -3.92 4.71
CA GLU A 5 -1.74 -5.19 4.95
C GLU A 5 -0.78 -5.54 3.80
N ARG A 6 0.19 -6.41 4.08
CA ARG A 6 1.13 -6.94 3.07
C ARG A 6 0.45 -7.63 1.88
N ALA A 7 -0.79 -8.12 2.08
CA ALA A 7 -1.57 -8.76 1.02
C ALA A 7 -1.85 -7.83 -0.17
N TYR A 8 -1.90 -6.50 0.06
CA TYR A 8 -2.09 -5.54 -1.02
C TYR A 8 -0.80 -5.31 -1.80
N THR A 9 -0.40 -6.31 -2.58
CA THR A 9 0.70 -6.21 -3.53
C THR A 9 0.32 -5.29 -4.70
N ARG A 10 1.31 -4.81 -5.44
CA ARG A 10 1.07 -4.00 -6.64
C ARG A 10 0.18 -4.74 -7.66
N ASP A 11 0.38 -6.03 -7.81
CA ASP A 11 -0.39 -6.85 -8.76
C ASP A 11 -1.84 -7.07 -8.29
N LEU A 12 -2.07 -7.29 -6.99
CA LEU A 12 -3.44 -7.29 -6.46
C LEU A 12 -4.14 -5.93 -6.65
N CYS A 13 -3.43 -4.82 -6.45
CA CYS A 13 -3.98 -3.49 -6.71
C CYS A 13 -4.31 -3.29 -8.20
N ARG A 14 -3.51 -3.84 -9.12
CA ARG A 14 -3.82 -3.84 -10.56
C ARG A 14 -5.09 -4.63 -10.87
N LEU A 15 -5.27 -5.80 -10.25
CA LEU A 15 -6.50 -6.57 -10.37
C LEU A 15 -7.72 -5.80 -9.85
N LEU A 16 -7.60 -5.18 -8.67
CA LEU A 16 -8.66 -4.34 -8.09
C LEU A 16 -9.01 -3.17 -9.02
N LYS A 17 -8.00 -2.51 -9.59
CA LYS A 17 -8.21 -1.44 -10.58
C LYS A 17 -8.94 -1.93 -11.81
N ALA A 18 -8.54 -3.06 -12.36
CA ALA A 18 -9.20 -3.69 -13.52
C ALA A 18 -10.65 -4.08 -13.21
N SER A 19 -10.96 -4.44 -11.96
CA SER A 19 -12.31 -4.73 -11.48
C SER A 19 -13.17 -3.48 -11.21
N GLY A 20 -12.66 -2.27 -11.49
CA GLY A 20 -13.39 -1.02 -11.32
C GLY A 20 -13.19 -0.32 -9.97
N CYS A 21 -12.23 -0.74 -9.14
CA CYS A 21 -11.92 -0.03 -7.90
C CYS A 21 -11.33 1.35 -8.23
N ILE A 22 -11.97 2.42 -7.74
CA ILE A 22 -11.55 3.80 -7.97
C ILE A 22 -10.88 4.41 -6.74
N ALA A 23 -11.25 3.97 -5.54
CA ALA A 23 -10.73 4.50 -4.29
C ALA A 23 -10.84 3.47 -3.16
N VAL A 24 -9.96 3.58 -2.19
CA VAL A 24 -10.01 2.85 -0.91
C VAL A 24 -9.86 3.82 0.25
N SER A 25 -10.38 3.42 1.41
CA SER A 25 -10.15 4.14 2.66
C SER A 25 -9.60 3.20 3.72
N GLY A 26 -8.68 3.68 4.54
CA GLY A 26 -8.05 2.88 5.58
C GLY A 26 -7.49 3.71 6.72
N GLY A 27 -7.32 3.06 7.88
CA GLY A 27 -6.74 3.69 9.06
C GLY A 27 -5.21 3.69 8.97
N VAL A 28 -4.64 4.89 8.88
CA VAL A 28 -3.22 5.17 9.16
C VAL A 28 -3.03 5.34 10.66
N GLU A 29 -4.08 5.84 11.32
CA GLU A 29 -4.13 6.14 12.76
C GLU A 29 -3.02 7.16 13.13
N VAL A 30 -2.20 6.82 14.12
CA VAL A 30 -0.97 7.56 14.42
C VAL A 30 0.17 6.94 13.63
N ALA A 31 0.91 7.73 12.85
CA ALA A 31 2.03 7.23 12.06
C ALA A 31 3.28 6.99 12.95
N SER A 32 3.11 6.14 13.96
CA SER A 32 4.13 5.68 14.92
C SER A 32 3.97 4.19 15.16
N ASP A 33 5.01 3.40 14.91
CA ASP A 33 4.98 1.95 15.13
C ASP A 33 4.74 1.59 16.60
N ARG A 34 5.21 2.41 17.54
CA ARG A 34 4.94 2.24 18.98
C ARG A 34 3.43 2.33 19.25
N VAL A 35 2.78 3.38 18.78
CA VAL A 35 1.35 3.60 19.00
C VAL A 35 0.51 2.59 18.22
N LEU A 36 0.90 2.26 16.97
CA LEU A 36 0.26 1.18 16.19
C LEU A 36 0.33 -0.17 16.93
N GLY A 37 1.43 -0.44 17.62
CA GLY A 37 1.57 -1.62 18.49
C GLY A 37 0.63 -1.58 19.69
N LEU A 38 0.47 -0.43 20.36
CA LEU A 38 -0.46 -0.25 21.49
C LEU A 38 -1.92 -0.44 21.08
N ILE A 39 -2.29 0.07 19.90
CA ILE A 39 -3.63 -0.08 19.31
C ILE A 39 -3.86 -1.56 18.89
N ASN A 40 -2.82 -2.35 18.81
CA ASN A 40 -2.84 -3.71 18.23
C ASN A 40 -3.36 -3.71 16.78
N LYS A 41 -2.91 -2.73 15.98
CA LYS A 41 -3.37 -2.55 14.59
C LYS A 41 -2.96 -3.72 13.69
N GLY A 42 -1.85 -4.40 14.01
CA GLY A 42 -1.33 -5.54 13.26
C GLY A 42 -0.67 -5.16 11.93
N VAL A 43 -0.32 -3.89 11.75
CA VAL A 43 0.43 -3.37 10.60
C VAL A 43 1.51 -2.41 11.07
N THR A 44 2.61 -2.32 10.33
CA THR A 44 3.68 -1.34 10.54
C THR A 44 3.53 -0.16 9.59
N LEU A 45 4.20 0.95 9.92
CA LEU A 45 4.23 2.14 9.05
C LEU A 45 4.82 1.82 7.67
N GLU A 46 5.81 0.93 7.62
CA GLU A 46 6.40 0.45 6.36
C GLU A 46 5.36 -0.29 5.50
N GLN A 47 4.61 -1.24 6.08
CA GLN A 47 3.57 -1.98 5.37
C GLN A 47 2.46 -1.05 4.84
N LEU A 48 2.07 -0.09 5.66
CA LEU A 48 1.10 0.94 5.31
C LEU A 48 1.58 1.77 4.12
N THR A 49 2.82 2.26 4.19
CA THR A 49 3.44 3.07 3.13
C THR A 49 3.50 2.31 1.80
N ARG A 50 3.94 1.05 1.83
CA ARG A 50 4.02 0.19 0.63
C ARG A 50 2.65 -0.07 0.04
N SER A 51 1.66 -0.43 0.87
CA SER A 51 0.29 -0.67 0.40
C SER A 51 -0.31 0.60 -0.22
N ALA A 52 -0.13 1.76 0.41
CA ALA A 52 -0.60 3.03 -0.13
C ALA A 52 0.06 3.35 -1.49
N ASN A 53 1.39 3.17 -1.61
CA ASN A 53 2.12 3.32 -2.87
C ASN A 53 1.61 2.34 -3.94
N HIS A 54 1.30 1.08 -3.60
CA HIS A 54 0.76 0.11 -4.55
C HIS A 54 -0.60 0.53 -5.09
N PHE A 55 -1.51 0.99 -4.23
CA PHE A 55 -2.82 1.51 -4.65
C PHE A 55 -2.67 2.72 -5.58
N THR A 56 -1.92 3.73 -5.14
CA THR A 56 -1.80 4.98 -5.90
C THR A 56 -1.01 4.81 -7.20
N GLY A 57 0.02 3.97 -7.18
CA GLY A 57 0.79 3.60 -8.38
C GLY A 57 -0.03 2.84 -9.43
N THR A 58 -1.20 2.31 -9.09
CA THR A 58 -2.16 1.70 -10.01
C THR A 58 -3.34 2.61 -10.35
N GLY A 59 -3.36 3.85 -9.84
CA GLY A 59 -4.41 4.83 -10.09
C GLY A 59 -5.66 4.62 -9.23
N ILE A 60 -5.54 4.00 -8.07
CA ILE A 60 -6.59 3.90 -7.05
C ILE A 60 -6.32 4.97 -6.00
N MET A 61 -7.29 5.85 -5.76
CA MET A 61 -7.17 6.90 -4.76
C MET A 61 -7.19 6.31 -3.34
N VAL A 62 -6.43 6.91 -2.43
CA VAL A 62 -6.36 6.50 -1.03
C VAL A 62 -6.85 7.64 -0.12
N HIS A 63 -7.83 7.32 0.73
CA HIS A 63 -8.27 8.16 1.83
C HIS A 63 -7.77 7.58 3.16
N ALA A 64 -7.12 8.42 3.98
CA ALA A 64 -6.51 8.04 5.24
C ALA A 64 -7.37 8.50 6.44
N TYR A 65 -7.74 7.57 7.33
CA TYR A 65 -8.20 7.93 8.66
C TYR A 65 -6.98 8.11 9.55
N LEU A 66 -6.85 9.29 10.13
CA LEU A 66 -5.75 9.71 10.98
C LEU A 66 -6.28 9.94 12.40
N MET A 67 -5.48 9.62 13.38
CA MET A 67 -5.83 9.79 14.80
C MET A 67 -4.68 10.49 15.52
N TYR A 68 -5.01 11.26 16.55
CA TYR A 68 -4.06 11.85 17.49
C TYR A 68 -4.63 11.81 18.91
N GLY A 69 -3.75 11.93 19.91
CA GLY A 69 -4.15 11.91 21.32
C GLY A 69 -4.53 10.50 21.81
N PHE A 70 -3.98 9.43 21.21
CA PHE A 70 -4.10 8.12 21.80
C PHE A 70 -3.37 8.06 23.15
N PRO A 71 -3.89 7.34 24.17
CA PRO A 71 -3.27 7.26 25.47
C PRO A 71 -1.76 6.99 25.42
N THR A 72 -0.99 7.75 26.18
CA THR A 72 0.47 7.77 26.20
C THR A 72 1.17 8.33 24.95
N GLU A 73 0.44 8.75 23.92
CA GLU A 73 1.02 9.45 22.78
C GLU A 73 1.62 10.78 23.24
N THR A 74 2.84 11.04 22.86
CA THR A 74 3.52 12.28 23.18
C THR A 74 3.29 13.35 22.10
N THR A 75 3.41 14.62 22.45
CA THR A 75 3.38 15.73 21.46
C THR A 75 4.43 15.52 20.36
N GLN A 76 5.61 14.97 20.69
CA GLN A 76 6.63 14.66 19.70
C GLN A 76 6.14 13.62 18.67
N GLU A 77 5.47 12.57 19.12
CA GLU A 77 4.92 11.53 18.23
C GLU A 77 3.82 12.08 17.34
N THR A 78 2.96 12.96 17.83
CA THR A 78 1.94 13.65 17.01
C THR A 78 2.59 14.52 15.94
N VAL A 79 3.66 15.26 16.27
CA VAL A 79 4.40 16.09 15.30
C VAL A 79 5.13 15.21 14.27
N ASP A 80 5.74 14.12 14.71
CA ASP A 80 6.40 13.15 13.83
C ASP A 80 5.38 12.44 12.92
N SER A 81 4.20 12.11 13.44
CA SER A 81 3.07 11.59 12.66
C SER A 81 2.62 12.59 11.58
N LEU A 82 2.53 13.88 11.90
CA LEU A 82 2.22 14.91 10.92
C LEU A 82 3.28 14.99 9.81
N GLU A 83 4.57 14.88 10.15
CA GLU A 83 5.64 14.87 9.13
C GLU A 83 5.54 13.66 8.21
N VAL A 84 5.26 12.47 8.74
CA VAL A 84 5.01 11.27 7.91
C VAL A 84 3.82 11.50 6.99
N VAL A 85 2.72 12.05 7.50
CA VAL A 85 1.53 12.38 6.71
C VAL A 85 1.86 13.41 5.63
N ARG A 86 2.65 14.44 5.94
CA ARG A 86 3.13 15.42 4.94
C ARG A 86 3.87 14.73 3.80
N GLN A 87 4.81 13.82 4.12
CA GLN A 87 5.58 13.08 3.12
C GLN A 87 4.69 12.13 2.29
N LEU A 88 3.70 11.47 2.91
CA LEU A 88 2.73 10.62 2.21
C LEU A 88 1.92 11.41 1.17
N PHE A 89 1.49 12.63 1.51
CA PHE A 89 0.80 13.53 0.58
C PHE A 89 1.74 14.06 -0.52
N GLU A 90 2.93 14.51 -0.16
CA GLU A 90 3.93 15.03 -1.10
C GLU A 90 4.30 13.98 -2.16
N LEU A 91 4.42 12.70 -1.77
CA LEU A 91 4.69 11.58 -2.67
C LEU A 91 3.44 11.08 -3.41
N GLY A 92 2.25 11.62 -3.11
CA GLY A 92 1.00 11.18 -3.70
C GLY A 92 0.54 9.77 -3.27
N TYR A 93 1.00 9.27 -2.12
CA TYR A 93 0.60 7.96 -1.59
C TYR A 93 -0.76 8.00 -0.89
N ILE A 94 -1.20 9.19 -0.45
CA ILE A 94 -2.56 9.45 0.01
C ILE A 94 -3.10 10.72 -0.67
N HIS A 95 -4.41 10.76 -0.91
CA HIS A 95 -5.06 11.86 -1.64
C HIS A 95 -5.96 12.71 -0.75
N SER A 96 -6.47 12.11 0.31
CA SER A 96 -7.30 12.79 1.29
C SER A 96 -7.18 12.11 2.65
N GLY A 97 -7.60 12.79 3.68
CA GLY A 97 -7.59 12.24 5.02
C GLY A 97 -8.46 13.06 5.98
N PHE A 98 -8.57 12.55 7.16
CA PHE A 98 -9.26 13.23 8.27
C PHE A 98 -8.59 12.88 9.59
N TRP A 99 -8.30 13.92 10.41
CA TRP A 99 -7.79 13.76 11.76
C TRP A 99 -8.93 13.61 12.76
N HIS A 100 -8.92 12.52 13.51
CA HIS A 100 -9.78 12.30 14.67
C HIS A 100 -8.98 12.44 15.94
N ARG A 101 -9.49 13.18 16.90
CA ARG A 101 -9.00 13.05 18.27
C ARG A 101 -9.45 11.70 18.83
N PHE A 102 -8.56 11.00 19.55
CA PHE A 102 -8.93 9.77 20.21
C PHE A 102 -10.08 10.01 21.19
N ALA A 103 -11.09 9.16 21.14
CA ALA A 103 -12.20 9.11 22.10
C ALA A 103 -12.23 7.70 22.73
N MET A 104 -12.17 7.67 24.07
CA MET A 104 -12.32 6.42 24.80
C MET A 104 -13.79 5.99 24.73
N THR A 105 -14.04 4.79 24.23
CA THR A 105 -15.39 4.22 24.25
C THR A 105 -15.50 3.12 25.31
N ALA A 106 -16.65 3.01 25.96
CA ALA A 106 -16.88 2.12 27.10
C ALA A 106 -16.54 0.64 26.85
N HIS A 107 -16.72 0.18 25.60
CA HIS A 107 -16.50 -1.21 25.19
C HIS A 107 -15.18 -1.43 24.43
N SER A 108 -14.37 -0.38 24.26
CA SER A 108 -13.03 -0.53 23.69
C SER A 108 -12.06 -1.18 24.67
N PRO A 109 -10.96 -1.77 24.21
CA PRO A 109 -9.91 -2.28 25.11
C PRO A 109 -9.42 -1.22 26.12
N VAL A 110 -9.33 0.05 25.68
CA VAL A 110 -8.93 1.18 26.54
C VAL A 110 -10.01 1.46 27.59
N GLY A 111 -11.28 1.46 27.22
CA GLY A 111 -12.39 1.70 28.15
C GLY A 111 -12.60 0.56 29.15
N LEU A 112 -12.32 -0.69 28.76
CA LEU A 112 -12.44 -1.87 29.63
C LEU A 112 -11.28 -2.02 30.62
N CYS A 113 -10.06 -1.58 30.24
CA CYS A 113 -8.85 -1.71 31.03
C CYS A 113 -8.03 -0.41 30.97
N PRO A 114 -8.55 0.74 31.44
CA PRO A 114 -7.91 2.06 31.24
C PRO A 114 -6.52 2.14 31.90
N GLU A 115 -6.32 1.51 33.04
CA GLU A 115 -5.03 1.46 33.74
C GLU A 115 -3.91 0.81 32.90
N ARG A 116 -4.24 -0.13 32.04
CA ARG A 116 -3.30 -0.77 31.12
C ARG A 116 -2.74 0.21 30.07
N PHE A 117 -3.49 1.26 29.80
CA PHE A 117 -3.14 2.30 28.84
C PHE A 117 -2.70 3.60 29.52
N GLY A 118 -2.41 3.57 30.82
CA GLY A 118 -1.97 4.77 31.56
C GLY A 118 -3.03 5.85 31.69
N THR A 119 -4.32 5.48 31.62
CA THR A 119 -5.44 6.39 31.71
C THR A 119 -6.27 6.13 32.96
N ARG A 120 -7.00 7.17 33.38
CA ARG A 120 -7.96 7.09 34.48
C ARG A 120 -9.30 7.66 34.04
N VAL A 121 -10.37 6.88 34.21
CA VAL A 121 -11.74 7.36 33.98
C VAL A 121 -12.09 8.44 35.00
N THR A 122 -12.60 9.57 34.56
CA THR A 122 -12.91 10.75 35.39
C THR A 122 -14.40 10.88 35.68
N GLU A 123 -15.25 10.21 34.91
CA GLU A 123 -16.71 10.20 35.12
C GLU A 123 -17.19 8.87 35.72
N PRO A 124 -18.24 8.88 36.54
CA PRO A 124 -18.84 7.63 37.01
C PRO A 124 -19.41 6.83 35.83
N PRO A 125 -19.53 5.49 35.97
CA PRO A 125 -20.10 4.65 34.92
C PRO A 125 -21.49 5.16 34.53
N PHE A 126 -21.67 5.44 33.25
CA PHE A 126 -22.97 5.88 32.77
C PHE A 126 -23.86 4.66 32.46
N GLY A 127 -25.00 4.57 33.15
CA GLY A 127 -25.97 3.51 32.99
C GLY A 127 -26.98 3.72 31.84
N GLY A 128 -26.79 4.72 30.98
CA GLY A 128 -27.71 5.06 29.91
C GLY A 128 -27.40 4.38 28.59
N PHE A 129 -28.42 4.18 27.76
CA PHE A 129 -28.34 3.46 26.49
C PHE A 129 -27.54 4.19 25.38
N ALA A 130 -27.45 5.51 25.44
CA ALA A 130 -27.03 6.31 24.28
C ALA A 130 -25.62 6.91 24.38
N ARG A 131 -24.94 6.83 25.53
CA ARG A 131 -23.60 7.42 25.72
C ARG A 131 -22.57 6.32 25.76
N ASN A 132 -21.74 6.27 24.71
CA ASN A 132 -20.66 5.29 24.62
C ASN A 132 -19.28 5.89 24.96
N ASP A 133 -19.12 7.20 24.82
CA ASP A 133 -17.87 7.90 25.10
C ASP A 133 -17.68 8.11 26.61
N VAL A 134 -16.47 7.81 27.09
CA VAL A 134 -16.08 7.88 28.48
C VAL A 134 -15.04 8.98 28.66
N ALA A 135 -15.28 9.91 29.57
CA ALA A 135 -14.29 10.92 29.92
C ALA A 135 -13.14 10.30 30.70
N PHE A 136 -11.94 10.65 30.32
CA PHE A 136 -10.72 10.12 30.93
C PHE A 136 -9.62 11.18 31.01
N GLU A 137 -8.65 10.91 31.87
CA GLU A 137 -7.39 11.65 31.99
C GLU A 137 -6.26 10.72 31.51
N ASP A 138 -5.42 11.21 30.61
CA ASP A 138 -4.17 10.56 30.24
C ASP A 138 -3.08 11.00 31.23
N LEU A 139 -2.50 10.02 31.94
CA LEU A 139 -1.52 10.29 32.99
C LEU A 139 -0.09 10.46 32.47
N GLN A 140 0.17 10.12 31.21
CA GLN A 140 1.52 10.03 30.64
C GLN A 140 1.65 10.67 29.26
N GLY A 141 0.53 10.94 28.58
CA GLY A 141 0.51 11.52 27.25
C GLY A 141 0.80 13.02 27.22
N GLY A 142 0.88 13.55 26.00
CA GLY A 142 1.02 14.99 25.77
C GLY A 142 -0.32 15.73 25.90
N ASP A 143 -0.24 17.06 26.00
CA ASP A 143 -1.41 17.90 25.82
C ASP A 143 -1.74 18.03 24.33
N HIS A 144 -2.82 17.37 23.92
CA HIS A 144 -3.26 17.34 22.53
C HIS A 144 -4.37 18.33 22.22
N ASP A 145 -4.88 19.08 23.21
CA ASP A 145 -6.03 19.97 23.04
C ASP A 145 -5.75 21.09 22.03
N GLU A 146 -4.53 21.63 22.07
CA GLU A 146 -4.13 22.74 21.20
C GLU A 146 -3.64 22.28 19.81
N LEU A 147 -3.50 20.95 19.56
CA LEU A 147 -2.91 20.44 18.32
C LEU A 147 -3.92 20.29 17.19
N GLY A 148 -5.20 20.08 17.51
CA GLY A 148 -6.24 19.72 16.54
C GLY A 148 -6.40 20.70 15.38
N ASP A 149 -6.38 21.99 15.66
CA ASP A 149 -6.54 23.03 14.64
C ASP A 149 -5.34 23.07 13.68
N GLY A 150 -4.12 22.93 14.20
CA GLY A 150 -2.90 22.86 13.38
C GLY A 150 -2.86 21.63 12.49
N LEU A 151 -3.23 20.46 13.03
CA LEU A 151 -3.35 19.22 12.28
C LEU A 151 -4.40 19.32 11.17
N SER A 152 -5.56 19.89 11.46
CA SER A 152 -6.63 20.07 10.48
C SER A 152 -6.26 21.08 9.39
N ARG A 153 -5.63 22.19 9.77
CA ARG A 153 -5.17 23.24 8.87
C ARG A 153 -4.11 22.72 7.90
N SER A 154 -3.12 21.99 8.41
CA SER A 154 -2.06 21.39 7.58
C SER A 154 -2.64 20.39 6.59
N LEU A 155 -3.48 19.46 7.05
CA LEU A 155 -4.10 18.45 6.21
C LEU A 155 -4.96 19.06 5.11
N TYR A 156 -5.75 20.09 5.43
CA TYR A 156 -6.56 20.80 4.44
C TYR A 156 -5.73 21.38 3.29
N ASN A 157 -4.53 21.88 3.60
CA ASN A 157 -3.60 22.41 2.61
C ASN A 157 -2.91 21.30 1.83
N TYR A 158 -2.44 20.24 2.49
CA TYR A 158 -1.81 19.08 1.83
C TYR A 158 -2.74 18.40 0.82
N MET A 159 -4.03 18.25 1.14
CA MET A 159 -5.03 17.75 0.19
C MET A 159 -5.17 18.63 -1.08
N ARG A 160 -4.67 19.84 -1.06
CA ARG A 160 -4.66 20.79 -2.21
C ARG A 160 -3.29 20.92 -2.86
N GLY A 161 -2.32 20.12 -2.42
CA GLY A 161 -0.97 20.15 -2.94
C GLY A 161 -0.14 21.37 -2.54
N VAL A 162 -0.48 22.03 -1.43
CA VAL A 162 0.21 23.25 -0.97
C VAL A 162 0.75 23.09 0.44
N GLY A 163 1.83 23.84 0.75
CA GLY A 163 2.43 23.94 2.07
C GLY A 163 3.37 22.80 2.45
N PHE A 164 3.83 21.98 1.51
CA PHE A 164 4.80 20.93 1.77
C PHE A 164 6.19 21.45 2.14
N ASP A 165 6.52 22.66 1.72
CA ASP A 165 7.76 23.39 1.99
C ASP A 165 7.73 24.19 3.29
N LEU A 166 6.57 24.32 3.93
CA LEU A 166 6.43 25.07 5.18
C LEU A 166 6.91 24.23 6.37
N PRO A 167 7.69 24.84 7.30
CA PRO A 167 7.97 24.22 8.59
C PRO A 167 6.68 23.87 9.33
N LEU A 168 6.61 22.68 9.94
CA LEU A 168 5.38 22.20 10.61
C LEU A 168 4.86 23.18 11.66
N GLN A 169 5.78 23.91 12.34
CA GLN A 169 5.45 24.92 13.36
C GLN A 169 4.54 26.03 12.85
N LYS A 170 4.52 26.28 11.53
CA LYS A 170 3.67 27.32 10.92
C LYS A 170 2.18 26.96 10.89
N TRP A 171 1.86 25.71 11.11
CA TRP A 171 0.47 25.24 11.15
C TRP A 171 -0.19 25.45 12.51
N PHE A 172 0.61 25.62 13.59
CA PHE A 172 0.14 25.66 14.97
C PHE A 172 0.21 27.05 15.55
N ASP A 173 -0.77 27.38 16.38
CA ASP A 173 -0.81 28.61 17.14
C ASP A 173 -0.07 28.46 18.51
N CYS A 174 0.23 27.22 18.91
CA CYS A 174 1.04 26.86 20.07
C CYS A 174 2.48 26.46 19.67
N LYS A 175 3.37 26.38 20.64
CA LYS A 175 4.75 25.95 20.44
C LYS A 175 4.82 24.40 20.36
N ILE A 176 5.27 23.88 19.25
CA ILE A 176 5.51 22.45 19.06
C ILE A 176 7.01 22.17 18.88
N PRO A 177 7.48 20.92 19.18
CA PRO A 177 8.85 20.52 18.91
C PRO A 177 9.13 20.46 17.40
N ALA A 178 10.41 20.37 17.03
CA ALA A 178 10.79 20.01 15.68
C ALA A 178 10.56 18.50 15.46
N THR A 179 10.23 18.11 14.22
CA THR A 179 10.13 16.68 13.90
C THR A 179 11.49 16.00 13.98
N THR A 180 11.47 14.72 14.37
CA THR A 180 12.64 13.83 14.34
C THR A 180 12.68 12.96 13.08
N ILE A 181 11.61 12.97 12.27
CA ILE A 181 11.51 12.21 11.03
C ILE A 181 12.44 12.80 9.97
N PRO A 182 13.36 12.00 9.40
CA PRO A 182 14.28 12.51 8.40
C PRO A 182 13.56 12.80 7.07
N PRO A 183 14.14 13.69 6.25
CA PRO A 183 13.69 13.90 4.87
C PRO A 183 13.72 12.57 4.09
N ARG A 184 12.70 12.33 3.24
CA ARG A 184 12.55 11.11 2.43
C ARG A 184 12.36 9.81 3.22
N PHE A 185 12.00 9.88 4.48
CA PHE A 185 11.73 8.71 5.33
C PHE A 185 10.69 7.78 4.68
N VAL A 186 9.56 8.33 4.24
CA VAL A 186 8.48 7.60 3.58
C VAL A 186 8.92 7.03 2.23
N ALA A 187 9.71 7.79 1.44
CA ALA A 187 10.23 7.30 0.17
C ALA A 187 11.12 6.05 0.34
N HIS A 188 12.01 6.06 1.32
CA HIS A 188 12.89 4.90 1.60
C HIS A 188 12.10 3.65 1.99
N MET A 189 11.01 3.80 2.77
CA MET A 189 10.16 2.66 3.13
C MET A 189 9.43 2.04 1.94
N ALA A 190 9.20 2.81 0.88
CA ALA A 190 8.52 2.35 -0.32
C ALA A 190 9.44 1.66 -1.35
N GLU A 191 10.76 1.83 -1.25
CA GLU A 191 11.74 1.40 -2.26
C GLU A 191 12.08 -0.10 -2.22
N GLU A 192 11.82 -0.83 -1.14
CA GLU A 192 12.17 -2.24 -1.05
C GLU A 192 11.29 -3.14 -1.93
N GLN A 193 11.93 -4.01 -2.72
CA GLN A 193 11.29 -5.07 -3.52
C GLN A 193 11.40 -6.42 -2.81
N GLU A 194 10.32 -7.22 -2.87
CA GLU A 194 10.40 -8.61 -2.41
C GLU A 194 11.25 -9.45 -3.38
N PRO A 195 12.19 -10.27 -2.87
CA PRO A 195 12.93 -11.23 -3.69
C PRO A 195 11.99 -12.23 -4.38
N VAL A 196 12.31 -12.64 -5.61
CA VAL A 196 11.47 -13.55 -6.42
C VAL A 196 11.26 -14.89 -5.73
N GLU A 197 12.23 -15.38 -4.97
CA GLU A 197 12.14 -16.65 -4.23
C GLU A 197 10.98 -16.68 -3.24
N LYS A 198 10.57 -15.52 -2.73
CA LYS A 198 9.37 -15.39 -1.87
C LYS A 198 8.05 -15.36 -2.64
N LEU A 199 8.12 -15.28 -3.96
CA LEU A 199 6.96 -15.18 -4.84
C LEU A 199 6.57 -16.52 -5.48
N HIS A 200 7.34 -17.58 -5.30
CA HIS A 200 7.16 -18.90 -5.94
C HIS A 200 5.76 -19.50 -5.72
N SER A 201 5.18 -19.31 -4.53
CA SER A 201 3.84 -19.80 -4.21
C SER A 201 2.71 -18.92 -4.73
N ARG A 202 3.00 -17.80 -5.39
CA ARG A 202 1.99 -16.91 -5.93
C ARG A 202 1.45 -17.42 -7.26
N ARG A 203 0.15 -17.21 -7.45
CA ARG A 203 -0.56 -17.56 -8.67
C ARG A 203 -0.26 -16.55 -9.78
N LEU A 204 0.08 -17.05 -10.97
CA LEU A 204 0.07 -16.25 -12.19
C LEU A 204 -1.37 -15.99 -12.65
N CYS A 205 -1.63 -14.78 -13.11
CA CYS A 205 -2.92 -14.39 -13.64
C CYS A 205 -2.72 -13.42 -14.82
N TRP A 206 -3.35 -13.71 -15.96
CA TRP A 206 -3.35 -12.86 -17.14
C TRP A 206 -4.63 -12.03 -17.20
N LEU A 207 -4.50 -10.69 -17.04
CA LEU A 207 -5.60 -9.72 -17.19
C LEU A 207 -5.76 -9.21 -18.62
N GLY A 208 -4.80 -9.49 -19.49
CA GLY A 208 -4.89 -9.11 -20.90
C GLY A 208 -5.98 -9.91 -21.63
N GLY A 209 -6.33 -9.44 -22.81
CA GLY A 209 -7.24 -10.19 -23.68
C GLY A 209 -6.51 -11.30 -24.45
N ARG A 210 -6.85 -11.43 -25.72
CA ARG A 210 -6.29 -12.44 -26.62
C ARG A 210 -4.79 -12.31 -26.79
N VAL A 211 -4.10 -13.44 -26.85
CA VAL A 211 -2.66 -13.53 -27.14
C VAL A 211 -2.49 -14.29 -28.44
N GLU A 212 -1.69 -13.77 -29.36
CA GLU A 212 -1.46 -14.37 -30.66
C GLU A 212 0.02 -14.43 -31.01
N LEU A 213 0.39 -15.47 -31.74
CA LEU A 213 1.69 -15.54 -32.42
C LEU A 213 1.59 -14.83 -33.77
N GLY A 214 2.29 -13.73 -33.87
CA GLY A 214 2.34 -12.89 -35.07
C GLY A 214 3.48 -13.28 -36.03
N PRO A 215 3.99 -12.33 -36.83
CA PRO A 215 4.97 -12.62 -37.87
C PRO A 215 6.28 -13.21 -37.34
N GLU A 216 6.76 -14.22 -38.04
CA GLU A 216 8.04 -14.87 -37.81
C GLU A 216 9.16 -14.22 -38.61
N SER A 217 10.38 -14.24 -38.11
CA SER A 217 11.54 -13.78 -38.85
C SER A 217 12.81 -14.53 -38.46
N VAL A 218 13.64 -14.83 -39.45
CA VAL A 218 14.97 -15.37 -39.25
C VAL A 218 16.00 -14.36 -39.75
N LYS A 219 16.81 -13.83 -38.84
CA LYS A 219 17.91 -12.90 -39.19
C LYS A 219 19.22 -13.40 -38.60
N LYS A 220 20.24 -13.57 -39.45
CA LYS A 220 21.57 -14.07 -39.04
C LYS A 220 21.49 -15.37 -38.21
N GLY A 221 20.62 -16.31 -38.60
CA GLY A 221 20.44 -17.57 -37.91
C GLY A 221 19.62 -17.51 -36.60
N LYS A 222 19.16 -16.34 -36.21
CA LYS A 222 18.29 -16.18 -35.03
C LYS A 222 16.83 -16.18 -35.42
N TYR A 223 16.08 -17.16 -34.92
CA TYR A 223 14.63 -17.26 -35.07
C TYR A 223 13.91 -16.40 -34.04
N SER A 224 12.98 -15.60 -34.48
CA SER A 224 12.19 -14.71 -33.63
C SER A 224 10.76 -14.60 -34.11
N ILE A 225 9.81 -14.48 -33.16
CA ILE A 225 8.38 -14.27 -33.38
C ILE A 225 7.96 -12.97 -32.69
N VAL A 226 6.95 -12.33 -33.24
CA VAL A 226 6.27 -11.21 -32.60
C VAL A 226 5.10 -11.77 -31.81
N LEU A 227 5.11 -11.67 -30.48
CA LEU A 227 3.96 -11.96 -29.62
C LEU A 227 3.03 -10.75 -29.63
N LEU A 228 1.78 -10.94 -30.01
CA LEU A 228 0.74 -9.93 -30.03
C LEU A 228 -0.14 -10.07 -28.77
N LEU A 229 -0.16 -9.04 -27.94
CA LEU A 229 -0.98 -8.99 -26.73
C LEU A 229 -2.11 -7.97 -26.95
N HIS A 230 -3.34 -8.44 -26.97
CA HIS A 230 -4.51 -7.58 -27.05
C HIS A 230 -4.95 -7.21 -25.64
N THR A 231 -4.92 -5.93 -25.32
CA THR A 231 -5.45 -5.41 -24.06
C THR A 231 -6.71 -4.59 -24.31
N ASN A 232 -7.47 -4.25 -23.28
CA ASN A 232 -8.72 -3.49 -23.45
C ASN A 232 -8.56 -2.16 -24.22
N ASN A 233 -7.34 -1.58 -24.23
CA ASN A 233 -7.11 -0.24 -24.77
C ASN A 233 -6.08 -0.20 -25.92
N ARG A 234 -5.33 -1.27 -26.15
CA ARG A 234 -4.26 -1.28 -27.15
C ARG A 234 -3.82 -2.69 -27.52
N GLU A 235 -3.20 -2.79 -28.70
CA GLU A 235 -2.42 -3.96 -29.09
C GLU A 235 -0.94 -3.68 -28.84
N LEU A 236 -0.24 -4.62 -28.25
CA LEU A 236 1.20 -4.57 -28.00
C LEU A 236 1.89 -5.69 -28.77
N ALA A 237 2.89 -5.35 -29.58
CA ALA A 237 3.71 -6.28 -30.30
C ALA A 237 5.10 -6.41 -29.65
N ILE A 238 5.42 -7.59 -29.14
CA ILE A 238 6.71 -7.87 -28.50
C ILE A 238 7.50 -8.86 -29.34
N LYS A 239 8.61 -8.40 -29.91
CA LYS A 239 9.51 -9.30 -30.64
C LYS A 239 10.44 -10.03 -29.67
N MET A 240 10.47 -11.36 -29.74
CA MET A 240 11.30 -12.21 -28.86
C MET A 240 11.83 -13.45 -29.59
N ARG A 241 12.63 -14.26 -28.91
CA ARG A 241 13.04 -15.60 -29.39
C ARG A 241 11.77 -16.41 -29.71
N GLY A 242 11.81 -17.15 -30.80
CA GLY A 242 10.62 -17.90 -31.24
C GLY A 242 10.16 -18.95 -30.24
N ASP A 243 11.10 -19.66 -29.64
CA ASP A 243 10.83 -20.65 -28.59
C ASP A 243 10.23 -20.03 -27.30
N TRP A 244 10.72 -18.85 -26.90
CA TRP A 244 10.13 -18.10 -25.80
C TRP A 244 8.70 -17.65 -26.11
N ALA A 245 8.46 -17.19 -27.35
CA ALA A 245 7.14 -16.76 -27.78
C ALA A 245 6.11 -17.89 -27.68
N HIS A 246 6.46 -19.11 -28.10
CA HIS A 246 5.60 -20.28 -27.96
C HIS A 246 5.36 -20.63 -26.50
N PHE A 247 6.41 -20.72 -25.69
CA PHE A 247 6.28 -21.02 -24.26
C PHE A 247 5.38 -20.03 -23.52
N ILE A 248 5.59 -18.73 -23.77
CA ILE A 248 4.79 -17.67 -23.14
C ILE A 248 3.35 -17.71 -23.63
N HIS A 249 3.13 -17.87 -24.94
CA HIS A 249 1.79 -17.98 -25.51
C HIS A 249 0.99 -19.11 -24.85
N GLU A 250 1.54 -20.31 -24.78
CA GLU A 250 0.90 -21.47 -24.15
C GLU A 250 0.64 -21.25 -22.66
N SER A 251 1.59 -20.64 -21.95
CA SER A 251 1.45 -20.33 -20.53
C SER A 251 0.36 -19.31 -20.27
N LEU A 252 0.30 -18.22 -21.05
CA LEU A 252 -0.72 -17.17 -20.88
C LEU A 252 -2.13 -17.67 -21.16
N MET A 253 -2.29 -18.65 -22.07
CA MET A 253 -3.58 -19.30 -22.33
C MET A 253 -4.11 -20.12 -21.13
N GLN A 254 -3.22 -20.54 -20.21
CA GLN A 254 -3.58 -21.34 -19.03
C GLN A 254 -3.90 -20.47 -17.79
N VAL A 255 -3.44 -19.23 -17.76
CA VAL A 255 -3.49 -18.38 -16.55
C VAL A 255 -4.54 -17.26 -16.64
N GLY A 256 -5.59 -17.45 -17.41
CA GLY A 256 -6.72 -16.51 -17.46
C GLY A 256 -7.35 -16.28 -16.08
N VAL A 257 -8.09 -15.18 -15.95
CA VAL A 257 -8.78 -14.80 -14.69
C VAL A 257 -9.72 -15.93 -14.22
N ASP A 258 -10.38 -16.60 -15.16
CA ASP A 258 -11.35 -17.67 -14.92
C ASP A 258 -10.73 -19.07 -14.84
N ALA A 259 -9.38 -19.18 -14.85
CA ALA A 259 -8.71 -20.48 -14.79
C ALA A 259 -9.05 -21.19 -13.47
N VAL A 260 -9.58 -22.40 -13.58
CA VAL A 260 -10.03 -23.21 -12.43
C VAL A 260 -8.84 -23.70 -11.60
N ASN A 261 -7.75 -24.08 -12.26
CA ASN A 261 -6.54 -24.55 -11.60
C ASN A 261 -5.53 -23.41 -11.49
N PRO A 262 -5.02 -23.12 -10.27
CA PRO A 262 -3.98 -22.13 -10.11
C PRO A 262 -2.68 -22.62 -10.80
N TYR A 263 -2.06 -21.74 -11.57
CA TYR A 263 -0.72 -21.96 -12.14
C TYR A 263 0.25 -21.07 -11.38
N LEU A 264 1.14 -21.67 -10.61
CA LEU A 264 2.03 -20.94 -9.71
C LEU A 264 3.29 -20.47 -10.44
N LEU A 265 3.95 -19.46 -9.93
CA LEU A 265 5.25 -19.01 -10.44
C LEU A 265 6.29 -20.16 -10.37
N GLU A 266 6.21 -21.00 -9.34
CA GLU A 266 7.04 -22.20 -9.22
C GLU A 266 6.86 -23.18 -10.40
N ASP A 267 5.62 -23.41 -10.81
CA ASP A 267 5.34 -24.31 -11.95
C ASP A 267 5.84 -23.69 -13.27
N PHE A 268 5.65 -22.38 -13.42
CA PHE A 268 6.13 -21.64 -14.59
C PHE A 268 7.65 -21.67 -14.69
N SER A 269 8.37 -21.43 -13.58
CA SER A 269 9.83 -21.47 -13.54
C SER A 269 10.36 -22.88 -13.83
N ARG A 270 9.79 -23.90 -13.19
CA ARG A 270 10.17 -25.31 -13.41
C ARG A 270 9.95 -25.72 -14.87
N ASN A 271 8.83 -25.37 -15.46
CA ASN A 271 8.54 -25.72 -16.87
C ASN A 271 9.52 -25.03 -17.82
N TYR A 272 9.89 -23.76 -17.54
CA TYR A 272 10.91 -23.04 -18.30
C TYR A 272 12.27 -23.75 -18.21
N GLU A 273 12.74 -24.06 -17.00
CA GLU A 273 14.05 -24.68 -16.76
C GLU A 273 14.15 -26.06 -17.40
N ILE A 274 13.08 -26.86 -17.36
CA ILE A 274 13.02 -28.17 -18.02
C ILE A 274 13.07 -28.03 -19.55
N LEU A 275 12.30 -27.07 -20.11
CA LEU A 275 12.18 -26.91 -21.56
C LEU A 275 13.45 -26.33 -22.20
N PHE A 276 14.08 -25.37 -21.52
CA PHE A 276 15.22 -24.63 -22.09
C PHE A 276 16.57 -25.08 -21.55
N ASN A 277 16.60 -25.88 -20.48
CA ASN A 277 17.81 -26.22 -19.73
C ASN A 277 18.65 -24.96 -19.38
N ASP A 278 17.99 -23.91 -18.92
CA ASP A 278 18.54 -22.57 -18.68
C ASP A 278 17.95 -22.00 -17.39
N ASP A 279 18.66 -21.05 -16.76
CA ASP A 279 18.22 -20.39 -15.54
C ASP A 279 16.99 -19.50 -15.81
N PHE A 280 15.98 -19.62 -14.96
CA PHE A 280 14.74 -18.88 -15.06
C PHE A 280 14.89 -17.37 -14.78
N LEU A 281 15.75 -16.97 -13.84
CA LEU A 281 15.83 -15.58 -13.39
C LEU A 281 16.21 -14.58 -14.52
N PRO A 282 17.21 -14.86 -15.38
CA PRO A 282 17.49 -13.99 -16.52
C PRO A 282 16.33 -13.83 -17.49
N PHE A 283 15.56 -14.90 -17.72
CA PHE A 283 14.35 -14.85 -18.53
C PHE A 283 13.27 -13.99 -17.85
N TRP A 284 13.00 -14.24 -16.56
CA TRP A 284 11.98 -13.51 -15.80
C TRP A 284 12.24 -12.00 -15.75
N TYR A 285 13.51 -11.59 -15.67
CA TYR A 285 13.91 -10.17 -15.66
C TYR A 285 14.24 -9.62 -17.06
N SER A 286 14.00 -10.39 -18.12
CA SER A 286 14.18 -9.90 -19.49
C SER A 286 13.22 -8.73 -19.78
N LYS A 287 13.59 -7.89 -20.77
CA LYS A 287 12.74 -6.77 -21.21
C LYS A 287 11.41 -7.25 -21.77
N GLU A 288 11.40 -8.40 -22.41
CA GLU A 288 10.23 -9.03 -22.97
C GLU A 288 9.25 -9.45 -21.86
N MET A 289 9.72 -10.14 -20.83
CA MET A 289 8.90 -10.53 -19.68
C MET A 289 8.45 -9.32 -18.86
N GLN A 290 9.30 -8.30 -18.72
CA GLN A 290 8.90 -7.06 -18.07
C GLN A 290 7.76 -6.39 -18.84
N ALA A 291 7.84 -6.32 -20.16
CA ALA A 291 6.77 -5.76 -20.98
C ALA A 291 5.45 -6.53 -20.84
N ILE A 292 5.49 -7.87 -20.73
CA ILE A 292 4.30 -8.71 -20.50
C ILE A 292 3.71 -8.44 -19.12
N ARG A 293 4.55 -8.38 -18.07
CA ARG A 293 4.11 -8.07 -16.70
C ARG A 293 3.50 -6.67 -16.62
N ASP A 294 4.10 -5.69 -17.26
CA ASP A 294 3.57 -4.31 -17.29
C ASP A 294 2.23 -4.20 -18.02
N ASN A 295 1.89 -5.19 -18.86
CA ASN A 295 0.68 -5.20 -19.66
C ASN A 295 -0.35 -6.25 -19.25
N GLY A 296 -0.23 -6.86 -18.07
CA GLY A 296 -1.33 -7.65 -17.51
C GLY A 296 -0.98 -9.01 -16.95
N LEU A 297 0.26 -9.48 -17.00
CA LEU A 297 0.65 -10.67 -16.25
C LEU A 297 0.93 -10.31 -14.79
N LEU A 298 0.12 -10.85 -13.89
CA LEU A 298 0.13 -10.57 -12.46
C LEU A 298 0.62 -11.77 -11.65
N LEU A 299 1.19 -11.49 -10.47
CA LEU A 299 1.45 -12.43 -9.38
C LEU A 299 0.52 -12.13 -8.19
N LEU A 300 -0.46 -13.01 -7.98
CA LEU A 300 -1.52 -12.85 -6.96
C LEU A 300 -1.28 -13.75 -5.75
#